data_a7836423ee52f1b26af632a4d6507ca3
#
_entry.id   a7836423ee52f1b26af632a4d6507ca3
#
_cell.length_a   1.000
_cell.length_b   1.000
_cell.length_c   1.000
_cell.angle_alpha   90.00
_cell.angle_beta   90.00
_cell.angle_gamma   90.00
#
_symmetry.space_group_name_H-M   'P 1'
#
loop_
_entity.id
_entity.type
_entity.pdbx_description
1 polymer ?
#
loop_
_entity_poly.entity_id
_entity_poly.type
_entity_poly.pdbx_seq_one_letter_code
_entity_poly.pdbx_strand_id
1 'polypeptide(L)'
;MTNAPCNPVVHLELHTGDLPRACEFYAQTCGWRPQRIEAGRGSYLALEMGAGLSGGMVECQTRRSLWLPYVEVDEIFAATERARQQGASILLEPREGPAGWRSVVATPVGAEIAFWQAK
;
A
#
# COMPACT_ATOMS: atom_id res chain seq x y z
N MET A 1 -22.31 9.97 18.20
CA MET A 1 -21.76 8.68 17.86
C MET A 1 -20.82 8.80 16.67
N THR A 2 -19.60 8.33 16.83
CA THR A 2 -18.61 8.39 15.76
C THR A 2 -18.63 7.07 15.03
N ASN A 3 -18.85 7.11 13.73
CA ASN A 3 -18.79 5.92 12.91
C ASN A 3 -17.38 5.77 12.34
N ALA A 4 -16.84 4.57 12.43
CA ALA A 4 -15.60 4.27 11.74
C ALA A 4 -15.83 4.40 10.23
N PRO A 5 -14.83 4.80 9.46
CA PRO A 5 -14.96 4.80 8.01
C PRO A 5 -15.31 3.40 7.52
N CYS A 6 -16.15 3.32 6.49
CA CYS A 6 -16.52 2.02 5.93
C CYS A 6 -15.30 1.30 5.33
N ASN A 7 -14.33 2.09 4.84
CA ASN A 7 -13.15 1.53 4.18
C ASN A 7 -11.93 2.27 4.72
N PRO A 8 -11.39 1.80 5.84
CA PRO A 8 -10.25 2.50 6.45
C PRO A 8 -8.95 2.23 5.70
N VAL A 9 -8.03 3.17 5.80
CA VAL A 9 -6.65 2.93 5.38
C VAL A 9 -5.98 2.09 6.46
N VAL A 10 -5.47 0.92 6.08
CA VAL A 10 -4.89 -0.02 7.05
C VAL A 10 -3.39 -0.22 6.87
N HIS A 11 -2.82 0.31 5.80
CA HIS A 11 -1.41 0.10 5.49
C HIS A 11 -0.92 1.19 4.55
N LEU A 12 0.32 1.64 4.74
CA LEU A 12 0.98 2.56 3.82
C LEU A 12 2.26 1.91 3.31
N GLU A 13 2.44 1.91 2.02
CA GLU A 13 3.60 1.26 1.42
C GLU A 13 4.34 2.23 0.52
N LEU A 14 5.62 2.42 0.78
CA LEU A 14 6.46 3.25 -0.06
C LEU A 14 7.02 2.42 -1.20
N HIS A 15 6.83 2.91 -2.41
CA HIS A 15 7.45 2.35 -3.60
C HIS A 15 8.56 3.29 -4.02
N THR A 16 9.80 2.81 -4.06
CA THR A 16 10.95 3.66 -4.31
C THR A 16 11.98 2.95 -5.17
N GLY A 17 12.71 3.74 -5.96
CA GLY A 17 13.83 3.21 -6.72
C GLY A 17 15.14 3.20 -5.95
N ASP A 18 15.15 3.73 -4.73
CA ASP A 18 16.37 3.79 -3.91
C ASP A 18 16.01 3.49 -2.46
N LEU A 19 15.87 2.21 -2.18
CA LEU A 19 15.46 1.76 -0.86
C LEU A 19 16.44 2.14 0.25
N PRO A 20 17.78 1.99 0.07
CA PRO A 20 18.71 2.36 1.13
C PRO A 20 18.61 3.82 1.52
N ARG A 21 18.48 4.72 0.55
CA ARG A 21 18.39 6.13 0.84
C ARG A 21 17.06 6.48 1.51
N ALA A 22 15.98 5.84 1.11
CA ALA A 22 14.68 6.04 1.75
C ALA A 22 14.74 5.59 3.21
N CYS A 23 15.33 4.42 3.48
CA CYS A 23 15.48 3.93 4.84
C CYS A 23 16.23 4.93 5.71
N GLU A 24 17.35 5.46 5.22
CA GLU A 24 18.14 6.42 5.94
C GLU A 24 17.36 7.69 6.23
N PHE A 25 16.67 8.21 5.21
CA PHE A 25 15.91 9.44 5.37
C PHE A 25 14.83 9.30 6.44
N TYR A 26 14.02 8.24 6.34
CA TYR A 26 12.89 8.08 7.27
C TYR A 26 13.34 7.67 8.67
N ALA A 27 14.46 6.96 8.79
CA ALA A 27 15.03 6.67 10.10
C ALA A 27 15.49 7.95 10.79
N GLN A 28 16.16 8.83 10.06
CA GLN A 28 16.70 10.05 10.63
C GLN A 28 15.66 11.12 10.88
N THR A 29 14.62 11.18 10.04
CA THR A 29 13.63 12.25 10.17
C THR A 29 12.40 11.84 10.96
N CYS A 30 11.98 10.59 10.86
CA CYS A 30 10.76 10.11 11.50
C CYS A 30 11.00 9.09 12.60
N GLY A 31 12.22 8.60 12.72
CA GLY A 31 12.54 7.57 13.71
C GLY A 31 11.96 6.21 13.37
N TRP A 32 11.54 6.01 12.12
CA TRP A 32 10.96 4.73 11.72
C TRP A 32 12.07 3.71 11.52
N ARG A 33 11.86 2.50 12.04
CA ARG A 33 12.85 1.43 11.98
C ARG A 33 12.42 0.35 11.01
N PRO A 34 13.06 0.29 9.83
CA PRO A 34 12.73 -0.77 8.88
C PRO A 34 13.17 -2.13 9.40
N GLN A 35 12.35 -3.14 9.19
CA GLN A 35 12.67 -4.52 9.52
C GLN A 35 12.56 -5.35 8.26
N ARG A 36 13.63 -6.10 7.97
CA ARG A 36 13.63 -6.97 6.81
C ARG A 36 12.66 -8.14 7.03
N ILE A 37 11.79 -8.33 6.07
CA ILE A 37 10.88 -9.47 6.07
C ILE A 37 11.43 -10.49 5.10
N GLU A 38 11.74 -11.65 5.60
CA GLU A 38 12.21 -12.77 4.76
C GLU A 38 10.99 -13.50 4.20
N ALA A 39 10.35 -12.91 3.22
CA ALA A 39 9.15 -13.48 2.65
C ALA A 39 9.24 -13.41 1.14
N GLY A 40 9.73 -14.48 0.53
CA GLY A 40 9.75 -14.58 -0.90
C GLY A 40 10.87 -13.78 -1.54
N ARG A 41 10.61 -13.23 -2.71
CA ARG A 41 11.60 -12.52 -3.50
C ARG A 41 11.49 -11.03 -3.37
N GLY A 42 12.61 -10.35 -3.54
CA GLY A 42 12.64 -8.91 -3.58
C GLY A 42 12.99 -8.28 -2.27
N SER A 43 13.11 -6.97 -2.29
CA SER A 43 13.50 -6.18 -1.13
C SER A 43 12.25 -5.54 -0.55
N TYR A 44 11.71 -6.14 0.48
CA TYR A 44 10.58 -5.62 1.22
C TYR A 44 10.97 -5.41 2.68
N LEU A 45 10.68 -4.23 3.19
CA LEU A 45 10.94 -3.90 4.58
C LEU A 45 9.65 -3.50 5.25
N ALA A 46 9.37 -4.08 6.40
CA ALA A 46 8.24 -3.64 7.21
C ALA A 46 8.64 -2.41 8.00
N LEU A 47 7.68 -1.49 8.16
CA LEU A 47 7.87 -0.28 8.95
C LEU A 47 6.88 -0.26 10.10
N GLU A 48 7.38 0.04 11.27
CA GLU A 48 6.51 0.33 12.40
C GLU A 48 6.31 1.83 12.46
N MET A 49 5.12 2.28 12.09
CA MET A 49 4.81 3.69 11.94
C MET A 49 4.10 4.27 13.16
N GLY A 50 3.73 3.42 14.11
CA GLY A 50 3.02 3.85 15.29
C GLY A 50 1.52 3.94 15.09
N ALA A 51 0.79 4.15 16.18
CA ALA A 51 -0.66 4.34 16.17
C ALA A 51 -1.45 3.20 15.51
N GLY A 52 -0.86 2.00 15.49
CA GLY A 52 -1.54 0.84 14.94
C GLY A 52 -1.57 0.76 13.43
N LEU A 53 -0.93 1.70 12.74
CA LEU A 53 -0.89 1.67 11.29
C LEU A 53 0.35 0.89 10.84
N SER A 54 0.15 -0.10 10.00
CA SER A 54 1.27 -0.85 9.45
C SER A 54 1.86 -0.11 8.24
N GLY A 55 3.13 -0.35 7.99
CA GLY A 55 3.79 0.26 6.86
C GLY A 55 4.79 -0.68 6.23
N GLY A 56 5.26 -0.31 5.06
CA GLY A 56 6.27 -1.08 4.36
C GLY A 56 6.98 -0.24 3.34
N MET A 57 8.12 -0.75 2.89
CA MET A 57 8.86 -0.14 1.80
C MET A 57 9.31 -1.23 0.85
N VAL A 58 9.18 -0.98 -0.44
CA VAL A 58 9.59 -1.93 -1.46
C VAL A 58 10.38 -1.21 -2.53
N GLU A 59 11.46 -1.84 -2.96
CA GLU A 59 12.26 -1.30 -4.06
C GLU A 59 11.68 -1.79 -5.38
N CYS A 60 11.45 -0.86 -6.28
CA CYS A 60 10.92 -1.19 -7.58
C CYS A 60 11.44 -0.17 -8.60
N GLN A 61 11.29 -0.51 -9.87
CA GLN A 61 11.68 0.42 -10.91
C GLN A 61 10.62 1.49 -11.04
N THR A 62 10.92 2.67 -10.51
CA THR A 62 10.01 3.79 -10.58
C THR A 62 10.81 5.07 -10.74
N ARG A 63 10.26 6.02 -11.49
CA ARG A 63 10.89 7.33 -11.66
C ARG A 63 10.69 8.20 -10.44
N ARG A 64 9.57 8.00 -9.76
CA ARG A 64 9.22 8.81 -8.60
C ARG A 64 8.78 7.87 -7.49
N SER A 65 9.34 8.10 -6.31
CA SER A 65 8.86 7.40 -5.13
C SER A 65 7.47 7.88 -4.79
N LEU A 66 6.62 6.96 -4.33
CA LEU A 66 5.28 7.32 -3.91
C LEU A 66 4.85 6.45 -2.75
N TRP A 67 3.99 7.00 -1.92
CA TRP A 67 3.32 6.27 -0.85
C TRP A 67 1.98 5.77 -1.36
N LEU A 68 1.75 4.48 -1.24
CA LEU A 68 0.52 3.84 -1.69
C LEU A 68 -0.31 3.47 -0.47
N PRO A 69 -1.46 4.12 -0.24
CA PRO A 69 -2.34 3.72 0.84
C PRO A 69 -3.12 2.47 0.45
N TYR A 70 -3.28 1.57 1.42
CA TYR A 70 -4.09 0.36 1.25
C TYR A 70 -5.40 0.57 2.00
N VAL A 71 -6.50 0.50 1.26
CA VAL A 71 -7.85 0.72 1.77
C VAL A 71 -8.51 -0.64 1.93
N GLU A 72 -8.94 -0.95 3.15
CA GLU A 72 -9.59 -2.24 3.42
C GLU A 72 -11.00 -2.25 2.88
N VAL A 73 -11.34 -3.32 2.17
CA VAL A 73 -12.67 -3.50 1.59
C VAL A 73 -13.17 -4.90 1.90
N ASP A 74 -14.48 -5.06 1.92
CA ASP A 74 -15.10 -6.36 2.21
C ASP A 74 -15.04 -7.30 1.01
N GLU A 75 -15.17 -6.73 -0.19
CA GLU A 75 -15.21 -7.54 -1.42
C GLU A 75 -14.39 -6.83 -2.49
N ILE A 76 -13.19 -7.34 -2.72
CA ILE A 76 -12.21 -6.62 -3.53
C ILE A 76 -12.58 -6.58 -5.02
N PHE A 77 -13.23 -7.63 -5.53
CA PHE A 77 -13.63 -7.61 -6.93
C PHE A 77 -14.69 -6.54 -7.18
N ALA A 78 -15.64 -6.42 -6.25
CA ALA A 78 -16.67 -5.40 -6.35
C ALA A 78 -16.09 -3.99 -6.18
N ALA A 79 -15.17 -3.81 -5.23
CA ALA A 79 -14.55 -2.52 -5.01
C ALA A 79 -13.73 -2.06 -6.23
N THR A 80 -12.98 -2.99 -6.82
CA THR A 80 -12.17 -2.69 -8.00
C THR A 80 -13.08 -2.31 -9.18
N GLU A 81 -14.19 -3.03 -9.34
CA GLU A 81 -15.13 -2.73 -10.41
C GLU A 81 -15.82 -1.38 -10.22
N ARG A 82 -16.18 -1.05 -8.97
CA ARG A 82 -16.74 0.28 -8.69
C ARG A 82 -15.75 1.39 -9.05
N ALA A 83 -14.47 1.16 -8.74
CA ALA A 83 -13.44 2.12 -9.10
C ALA A 83 -13.38 2.31 -10.62
N ARG A 84 -13.41 1.21 -11.37
CA ARG A 84 -13.40 1.28 -12.83
C ARG A 84 -14.59 2.08 -13.34
N GLN A 85 -15.76 1.84 -12.77
CA GLN A 85 -16.99 2.54 -13.19
C GLN A 85 -16.92 4.05 -12.89
N GLN A 86 -16.14 4.42 -11.87
CA GLN A 86 -15.96 5.82 -11.51
C GLN A 86 -14.79 6.48 -12.25
N GLY A 87 -14.21 5.81 -13.22
CA GLY A 87 -13.19 6.40 -14.08
C GLY A 87 -11.76 6.07 -13.71
N ALA A 88 -11.54 5.15 -12.78
CA ALA A 88 -10.19 4.75 -12.44
C ALA A 88 -9.63 3.80 -13.47
N SER A 89 -8.32 3.82 -13.64
CA SER A 89 -7.59 2.82 -14.42
C SER A 89 -7.10 1.74 -13.47
N ILE A 90 -7.25 0.49 -13.88
CA ILE A 90 -6.81 -0.62 -13.03
C ILE A 90 -5.36 -0.94 -13.35
N LEU A 91 -4.48 -0.71 -12.38
CA LEU A 91 -3.05 -0.96 -12.54
C LEU A 91 -2.69 -2.40 -12.19
N LEU A 92 -3.43 -2.98 -11.26
CA LEU A 92 -3.27 -4.38 -10.87
C LEU A 92 -4.65 -4.91 -10.53
N GLU A 93 -5.11 -5.89 -11.31
CA GLU A 93 -6.37 -6.56 -11.02
C GLU A 93 -6.25 -7.34 -9.70
N PRO A 94 -7.38 -7.64 -9.02
CA PRO A 94 -7.31 -8.35 -7.75
C PRO A 94 -6.46 -9.62 -7.84
N ARG A 95 -5.50 -9.71 -6.94
CA ARG A 95 -4.55 -10.83 -6.91
C ARG A 95 -4.44 -11.36 -5.50
N GLU A 96 -4.47 -12.67 -5.37
CA GLU A 96 -4.34 -13.32 -4.09
C GLU A 96 -2.87 -13.41 -3.67
N GLY A 97 -2.62 -13.12 -2.40
CA GLY A 97 -1.32 -13.32 -1.77
C GLY A 97 -1.48 -14.09 -0.47
N PRO A 98 -0.39 -14.31 0.27
CA PRO A 98 -0.46 -15.13 1.49
C PRO A 98 -1.41 -14.60 2.55
N ALA A 99 -1.51 -13.29 2.70
CA ALA A 99 -2.30 -12.69 3.77
C ALA A 99 -3.66 -12.16 3.31
N GLY A 100 -3.87 -12.04 2.02
CA GLY A 100 -5.12 -11.51 1.51
C GLY A 100 -5.03 -11.18 0.04
N TRP A 101 -6.00 -10.42 -0.42
CA TRP A 101 -6.12 -10.01 -1.81
C TRP A 101 -5.81 -8.53 -1.94
N ARG A 102 -5.20 -8.13 -3.03
CA ARG A 102 -4.96 -6.72 -3.32
C ARG A 102 -5.23 -6.39 -4.77
N SER A 103 -5.61 -5.15 -5.01
CA SER A 103 -5.66 -4.56 -6.33
C SER A 103 -5.11 -3.15 -6.22
N VAL A 104 -4.70 -2.56 -7.35
CA VAL A 104 -4.16 -1.20 -7.38
C VAL A 104 -4.85 -0.44 -8.50
N VAL A 105 -5.27 0.77 -8.20
CA VAL A 105 -5.96 1.60 -9.19
C VAL A 105 -5.34 2.99 -9.22
N ALA A 106 -5.36 3.58 -10.40
CA ALA A 106 -5.04 5.00 -10.58
C ALA A 106 -6.36 5.75 -10.63
N THR A 107 -6.52 6.72 -9.72
CA THR A 107 -7.78 7.45 -9.61
C THR A 107 -7.93 8.44 -10.75
N PRO A 108 -9.17 8.93 -10.99
CA PRO A 108 -9.39 9.92 -12.05
C PRO A 108 -8.62 11.21 -11.88
N VAL A 109 -8.14 11.49 -10.66
CA VAL A 109 -7.39 12.73 -10.38
C VAL A 109 -5.88 12.50 -10.32
N GLY A 110 -5.41 11.35 -10.78
CA GLY A 110 -3.98 11.10 -10.92
C GLY A 110 -3.28 10.58 -9.68
N ALA A 111 -4.02 10.12 -8.69
CA ALA A 111 -3.46 9.48 -7.50
C ALA A 111 -3.56 7.97 -7.65
N GLU A 112 -2.86 7.24 -6.77
CA GLU A 112 -2.95 5.79 -6.74
C GLU A 112 -3.35 5.32 -5.35
N ILE A 113 -4.19 4.30 -5.30
CA ILE A 113 -4.55 3.61 -4.07
C ILE A 113 -4.59 2.11 -4.33
N ALA A 114 -4.42 1.34 -3.28
CA ALA A 114 -4.61 -0.11 -3.33
C ALA A 114 -5.85 -0.47 -2.52
N PHE A 115 -6.57 -1.49 -2.98
CA PHE A 115 -7.62 -2.12 -2.18
C PHE A 115 -7.05 -3.38 -1.57
N TRP A 116 -7.51 -3.69 -0.37
CA TRP A 116 -7.05 -4.84 0.40
C TRP A 116 -8.22 -5.57 1.01
N GLN A 117 -8.21 -6.88 0.84
CA GLN A 117 -9.20 -7.76 1.48
C GLN A 117 -8.44 -8.86 2.20
N ALA A 118 -8.53 -8.88 3.52
CA ALA A 118 -7.87 -9.90 4.33
C ALA A 118 -8.52 -11.27 4.09
N LYS A 119 -7.72 -12.31 4.21
CA LYS A 119 -8.21 -13.68 4.13
C LYS A 119 -8.99 -14.07 5.37
#